data_9a7f5f01cc26b7df5a8f2d0fac4ed780
#
_entry.id   9a7f5f01cc26b7df5a8f2d0fac4ed780
#
_cell.length_a   1.000
_cell.length_b   1.000
_cell.length_c   1.000
_cell.angle_alpha   90.00
_cell.angle_beta   90.00
_cell.angle_gamma   90.00
#
_symmetry.space_group_name_H-M   'P 1'
#
loop_
_entity.id
_entity.type
_entity.pdbx_description
1 polymer ?
#
loop_
_entity_poly.entity_id
_entity_poly.type
_entity_poly.pdbx_seq_one_letter_code
_entity_poly.pdbx_strand_id
1 'polypeptide(L)'
;MTPLTQLVVTRPEPEAQAWVQALRAEGWPACARPLIEIAAPQSAEDLATLQHWRRHWMQADAMLFVSSAAVQHFFAHGVAPALASTRTRFWAPGPGTARRLAQALALLDMPESRIDAPAAHAAQYDSEHLWPLVSSQVVPGSLVLIVRGTSSHGAPPDAITHDPAPVAGRGRQWLIEQCVAAGATVRGCVAYARGAPPFSAEDQAWIQAATGEGHVWLFSSSEALHALEALRPPLEWSKAGALATHPRIAAAAQRVGFGRVVQTRPTVADVVRALESGWTRP
;
A
#
# COMPACT_ATOMS: atom_id res chain seq x y z
N MET A 1 -27.50 5.83 21.31
CA MET A 1 -26.15 5.68 20.72
C MET A 1 -25.34 4.81 21.68
N THR A 2 -24.62 3.84 21.19
CA THR A 2 -23.81 2.92 22.03
C THR A 2 -22.50 3.62 22.40
N PRO A 3 -22.06 3.59 23.69
CA PRO A 3 -20.76 4.14 24.06
C PRO A 3 -19.64 3.36 23.38
N LEU A 4 -18.66 4.09 22.83
CA LEU A 4 -17.52 3.47 22.17
C LEU A 4 -16.47 3.09 23.21
N THR A 5 -16.19 1.80 23.33
CA THR A 5 -15.14 1.28 24.21
C THR A 5 -13.77 1.35 23.54
N GLN A 6 -13.68 0.98 22.25
CA GLN A 6 -12.43 0.92 21.53
C GLN A 6 -12.63 1.17 20.03
N LEU A 7 -11.82 2.05 19.44
CA LEU A 7 -11.67 2.21 18.00
C LEU A 7 -10.42 1.45 17.53
N VAL A 8 -10.60 0.47 16.68
CA VAL A 8 -9.53 -0.41 16.19
C VAL A 8 -9.07 0.06 14.82
N VAL A 9 -7.84 0.55 14.70
CA VAL A 9 -7.23 1.00 13.45
C VAL A 9 -6.51 -0.17 12.81
N THR A 10 -6.94 -0.57 11.59
CA THR A 10 -6.47 -1.78 10.91
C THR A 10 -5.40 -1.54 9.83
N ARG A 11 -4.94 -0.30 9.69
CA ARG A 11 -3.90 0.07 8.72
C ARG A 11 -2.58 -0.64 8.99
N PRO A 12 -1.74 -0.87 7.97
CA PRO A 12 -0.37 -1.32 8.20
C PRO A 12 0.44 -0.27 8.98
N GLU A 13 1.46 -0.73 9.71
CA GLU A 13 2.44 0.16 10.32
C GLU A 13 3.33 0.83 9.23
N PRO A 14 3.85 2.03 9.47
CA PRO A 14 3.69 2.86 10.67
C PRO A 14 2.42 3.74 10.67
N GLU A 15 1.58 3.65 9.63
CA GLU A 15 0.39 4.48 9.48
C GLU A 15 -0.62 4.27 10.61
N ALA A 16 -0.75 3.02 11.10
CA ALA A 16 -1.67 2.70 12.17
C ALA A 16 -1.41 3.54 13.42
N GLN A 17 -0.14 3.66 13.85
CA GLN A 17 0.22 4.44 15.02
C GLN A 17 -0.02 5.95 14.82
N ALA A 18 0.27 6.49 13.65
CA ALA A 18 0.00 7.90 13.35
C ALA A 18 -1.52 8.19 13.43
N TRP A 19 -2.36 7.30 12.93
CA TRP A 19 -3.81 7.42 13.04
C TRP A 19 -4.30 7.29 14.48
N VAL A 20 -3.76 6.35 15.26
CA VAL A 20 -4.10 6.19 16.69
C VAL A 20 -3.77 7.46 17.47
N GLN A 21 -2.60 8.04 17.26
CA GLN A 21 -2.20 9.29 17.93
C GLN A 21 -3.16 10.43 17.59
N ALA A 22 -3.48 10.61 16.30
CA ALA A 22 -4.39 11.66 15.86
C ALA A 22 -5.82 11.48 16.42
N LEU A 23 -6.35 10.25 16.42
CA LEU A 23 -7.68 9.96 16.95
C LEU A 23 -7.76 10.09 18.48
N ARG A 24 -6.68 9.74 19.20
CA ARG A 24 -6.58 9.97 20.65
C ARG A 24 -6.52 11.45 20.99
N ALA A 25 -5.84 12.27 20.19
CA ALA A 25 -5.81 13.72 20.35
C ALA A 25 -7.22 14.34 20.21
N GLU A 26 -8.10 13.71 19.42
CA GLU A 26 -9.52 14.08 19.28
C GLU A 26 -10.42 13.46 20.38
N GLY A 27 -9.83 12.78 21.38
CA GLY A 27 -10.54 12.21 22.53
C GLY A 27 -11.21 10.85 22.29
N TRP A 28 -10.82 10.12 21.22
CA TRP A 28 -11.34 8.78 20.93
C TRP A 28 -10.38 7.69 21.41
N PRO A 29 -10.87 6.61 22.09
CA PRO A 29 -10.04 5.53 22.59
C PRO A 29 -9.60 4.61 21.45
N ALA A 30 -8.56 5.00 20.70
CA ALA A 30 -8.07 4.27 19.56
C ALA A 30 -6.91 3.33 19.90
N CYS A 31 -6.84 2.17 19.24
CA CYS A 31 -5.69 1.26 19.27
C CYS A 31 -5.33 0.78 17.87
N ALA A 32 -4.06 0.43 17.66
CA ALA A 32 -3.61 -0.19 16.42
C ALA A 32 -3.73 -1.71 16.50
N ARG A 33 -4.35 -2.29 15.50
CA ARG A 33 -4.32 -3.74 15.20
C ARG A 33 -4.21 -3.93 13.71
N PRO A 34 -3.00 -3.82 13.16
CA PRO A 34 -2.76 -4.01 11.74
C PRO A 34 -3.27 -5.38 11.29
N LEU A 35 -4.12 -5.39 10.28
CA LEU A 35 -4.60 -6.61 9.62
C LEU A 35 -3.92 -6.83 8.27
N ILE A 36 -2.99 -5.95 7.94
CA ILE A 36 -2.14 -6.02 6.75
C ILE A 36 -0.72 -5.80 7.21
N GLU A 37 0.13 -6.74 6.91
CA GLU A 37 1.58 -6.64 7.07
C GLU A 37 2.23 -6.35 5.74
N ILE A 38 3.25 -5.51 5.76
CA ILE A 38 4.14 -5.26 4.63
C ILE A 38 5.51 -5.76 5.03
N ALA A 39 5.92 -6.89 4.46
CA ALA A 39 7.14 -7.61 4.80
C ALA A 39 8.05 -7.77 3.57
N ALA A 40 9.25 -8.31 3.77
CA ALA A 40 10.10 -8.72 2.66
C ALA A 40 9.42 -9.81 1.79
N PRO A 41 9.77 -9.93 0.50
CA PRO A 41 9.28 -11.04 -0.32
C PRO A 41 9.59 -12.39 0.31
N GLN A 42 8.69 -13.35 0.18
CA GLN A 42 8.87 -14.68 0.79
C GLN A 42 9.44 -15.70 -0.18
N SER A 43 9.25 -15.53 -1.50
CA SER A 43 9.80 -16.46 -2.49
C SER A 43 11.31 -16.25 -2.66
N ALA A 44 12.05 -17.35 -2.81
CA ALA A 44 13.49 -17.30 -3.06
C ALA A 44 13.82 -16.56 -4.37
N GLU A 45 12.96 -16.69 -5.37
CA GLU A 45 13.10 -16.02 -6.66
C GLU A 45 12.96 -14.50 -6.54
N ASP A 46 11.92 -14.02 -5.85
CA ASP A 46 11.71 -12.59 -5.62
C ASP A 46 12.84 -11.99 -4.79
N LEU A 47 13.31 -12.70 -3.76
CA LEU A 47 14.45 -12.28 -2.94
C LEU A 47 15.74 -12.19 -3.77
N ALA A 48 16.01 -13.18 -4.62
CA ALA A 48 17.18 -13.16 -5.49
C ALA A 48 17.10 -12.01 -6.52
N THR A 49 15.91 -11.78 -7.11
CA THR A 49 15.64 -10.69 -8.05
C THR A 49 15.81 -9.34 -7.37
N LEU A 50 15.28 -9.16 -6.16
CA LEU A 50 15.42 -7.93 -5.38
C LEU A 50 16.89 -7.65 -5.04
N GLN A 51 17.64 -8.67 -4.60
CA GLN A 51 19.08 -8.56 -4.32
C GLN A 51 19.89 -8.24 -5.58
N HIS A 52 19.54 -8.86 -6.71
CA HIS A 52 20.16 -8.55 -8.00
C HIS A 52 19.96 -7.07 -8.35
N TRP A 53 18.72 -6.59 -8.34
CA TRP A 53 18.44 -5.20 -8.71
C TRP A 53 18.98 -4.18 -7.72
N ARG A 54 19.04 -4.46 -6.45
CA ARG A 54 19.72 -3.59 -5.47
C ARG A 54 21.21 -3.38 -5.77
N ARG A 55 21.86 -4.38 -6.32
CA ARG A 55 23.27 -4.30 -6.73
C ARG A 55 23.48 -3.69 -8.11
N HIS A 56 22.51 -3.86 -9.01
CA HIS A 56 22.65 -3.50 -10.42
C HIS A 56 21.62 -2.45 -10.88
N TRP A 57 20.98 -1.73 -9.98
CA TRP A 57 19.91 -0.77 -10.30
C TRP A 57 20.32 0.28 -11.33
N MET A 58 21.62 0.65 -11.37
CA MET A 58 22.16 1.61 -12.35
C MET A 58 22.14 1.12 -13.80
N GLN A 59 21.86 -0.16 -14.04
CA GLN A 59 21.65 -0.71 -15.39
C GLN A 59 20.29 -0.30 -15.98
N ALA A 60 19.33 0.07 -15.13
CA ALA A 60 18.05 0.56 -15.58
C ALA A 60 18.15 2.04 -16.00
N ASP A 61 17.60 2.38 -17.17
CA ASP A 61 17.47 3.76 -17.61
C ASP A 61 16.43 4.49 -16.76
N ALA A 62 15.36 3.79 -16.38
CA ALA A 62 14.35 4.31 -15.47
C ALA A 62 13.85 3.25 -14.48
N MET A 63 13.45 3.69 -13.28
CA MET A 63 12.86 2.85 -12.24
C MET A 63 11.53 3.44 -11.77
N LEU A 64 10.42 2.73 -12.00
CA LEU A 64 9.11 3.10 -11.48
C LEU A 64 8.90 2.46 -10.10
N PHE A 65 8.65 3.29 -9.09
CA PHE A 65 8.23 2.83 -7.77
C PHE A 65 6.72 3.01 -7.59
N VAL A 66 5.97 1.94 -7.55
CA VAL A 66 4.51 2.00 -7.55
C VAL A 66 3.89 2.47 -6.22
N SER A 67 4.69 2.56 -5.15
CA SER A 67 4.25 3.00 -3.82
C SER A 67 5.42 3.41 -2.93
N SER A 68 5.13 4.11 -1.84
CA SER A 68 6.13 4.45 -0.80
C SER A 68 6.72 3.19 -0.15
N ALA A 69 5.94 2.11 0.00
CA ALA A 69 6.44 0.84 0.50
C ALA A 69 7.45 0.20 -0.47
N ALA A 70 7.23 0.30 -1.78
CA ALA A 70 8.20 -0.17 -2.78
C ALA A 70 9.55 0.55 -2.63
N VAL A 71 9.53 1.86 -2.43
CA VAL A 71 10.76 2.64 -2.17
C VAL A 71 11.42 2.18 -0.88
N GLN A 72 10.66 2.14 0.22
CA GLN A 72 11.19 1.77 1.53
C GLN A 72 11.85 0.41 1.51
N HIS A 73 11.16 -0.60 0.97
CA HIS A 73 11.67 -1.96 0.94
C HIS A 73 12.81 -2.14 -0.07
N PHE A 74 12.81 -1.45 -1.19
CA PHE A 74 13.92 -1.53 -2.14
C PHE A 74 15.20 -0.95 -1.56
N PHE A 75 15.13 0.23 -0.94
CA PHE A 75 16.29 0.95 -0.40
C PHE A 75 16.65 0.57 1.05
N ALA A 76 15.98 -0.40 1.66
CA ALA A 76 16.21 -0.78 3.05
C ALA A 76 17.65 -1.22 3.35
N HIS A 77 18.22 -2.09 2.50
CA HIS A 77 19.56 -2.67 2.68
C HIS A 77 20.18 -3.08 1.35
N GLY A 78 21.50 -3.05 1.29
CA GLY A 78 22.30 -3.69 0.22
C GLY A 78 22.17 -3.05 -1.16
N VAL A 79 21.72 -1.80 -1.25
CA VAL A 79 21.71 -1.05 -2.49
C VAL A 79 23.11 -0.54 -2.79
N ALA A 80 23.58 -0.79 -4.02
CA ALA A 80 24.88 -0.30 -4.45
C ALA A 80 24.92 1.25 -4.46
N PRO A 81 26.03 1.86 -4.03
CA PRO A 81 26.17 3.32 -4.09
C PRO A 81 26.08 3.81 -5.53
N ALA A 82 25.57 5.04 -5.69
CA ALA A 82 25.49 5.67 -6.99
C ALA A 82 26.90 5.99 -7.52
N LEU A 83 27.08 5.84 -8.83
CA LEU A 83 28.28 6.29 -9.54
C LEU A 83 28.04 7.68 -10.13
N ALA A 84 29.09 8.48 -10.30
CA ALA A 84 29.02 9.80 -10.92
C ALA A 84 28.44 9.75 -12.37
N SER A 85 28.62 8.62 -13.06
CA SER A 85 28.06 8.35 -14.40
C SER A 85 26.62 7.90 -14.42
N THR A 86 25.98 7.69 -13.24
CA THR A 86 24.60 7.17 -13.15
C THR A 86 23.62 8.09 -13.87
N ARG A 87 22.83 7.52 -14.77
CA ARG A 87 21.82 8.25 -15.58
C ARG A 87 20.38 7.85 -15.20
N THR A 88 20.19 6.82 -14.41
CA THR A 88 18.90 6.28 -14.02
C THR A 88 17.94 7.39 -13.54
N ARG A 89 16.73 7.39 -14.09
CA ARG A 89 15.61 8.23 -13.66
C ARG A 89 14.73 7.45 -12.67
N PHE A 90 14.05 8.16 -11.78
CA PHE A 90 13.18 7.55 -10.77
C PHE A 90 11.77 8.08 -10.92
N TRP A 91 10.83 7.22 -11.20
CA TRP A 91 9.44 7.58 -11.46
C TRP A 91 8.56 7.27 -10.27
N ALA A 92 7.70 8.21 -9.91
CA ALA A 92 6.72 8.07 -8.83
C ALA A 92 5.33 8.44 -9.33
N PRO A 93 4.28 7.64 -9.07
CA PRO A 93 2.92 7.95 -9.52
C PRO A 93 2.29 9.10 -8.73
N GLY A 94 2.85 9.49 -7.59
CA GLY A 94 2.30 10.54 -6.76
C GLY A 94 3.25 11.08 -5.70
N PRO A 95 2.85 12.18 -5.02
CA PRO A 95 3.74 12.98 -4.17
C PRO A 95 4.26 12.23 -2.93
N GLY A 96 3.48 11.29 -2.38
CA GLY A 96 3.93 10.48 -1.24
C GLY A 96 5.12 9.58 -1.61
N THR A 97 5.06 8.94 -2.76
CA THR A 97 6.14 8.10 -3.29
C THR A 97 7.34 8.96 -3.70
N ALA A 98 7.12 10.11 -4.35
CA ALA A 98 8.18 11.04 -4.74
C ALA A 98 8.96 11.55 -3.52
N ARG A 99 8.27 11.94 -2.45
CA ARG A 99 8.91 12.37 -1.19
C ARG A 99 9.76 11.26 -0.57
N ARG A 100 9.27 10.03 -0.58
CA ARG A 100 10.03 8.88 -0.07
C ARG A 100 11.25 8.58 -0.94
N LEU A 101 11.13 8.73 -2.26
CA LEU A 101 12.26 8.63 -3.18
C LEU A 101 13.32 9.70 -2.90
N ALA A 102 12.93 10.97 -2.73
CA ALA A 102 13.86 12.04 -2.40
C ALA A 102 14.69 11.73 -1.15
N GLN A 103 14.03 11.21 -0.09
CA GLN A 103 14.71 10.76 1.13
C GLN A 103 15.70 9.62 0.87
N ALA A 104 15.32 8.64 0.06
CA ALA A 104 16.17 7.49 -0.25
C ALA A 104 17.35 7.89 -1.13
N LEU A 105 17.14 8.74 -2.13
CA LEU A 105 18.18 9.22 -3.04
C LEU A 105 19.19 10.13 -2.35
N ALA A 106 18.76 10.94 -1.38
CA ALA A 106 19.66 11.74 -0.56
C ALA A 106 20.70 10.90 0.19
N LEU A 107 20.34 9.67 0.61
CA LEU A 107 21.27 8.73 1.24
C LEU A 107 22.30 8.12 0.27
N LEU A 108 22.07 8.30 -1.04
CA LEU A 108 22.97 7.87 -2.11
C LEU A 108 23.67 9.05 -2.78
N ASP A 109 23.64 10.24 -2.17
CA ASP A 109 24.17 11.48 -2.73
C ASP A 109 23.64 11.84 -4.12
N MET A 110 22.37 11.45 -4.39
CA MET A 110 21.72 11.71 -5.68
C MET A 110 20.73 12.88 -5.60
N PRO A 111 20.71 13.74 -6.62
CA PRO A 111 19.85 14.92 -6.62
C PRO A 111 18.37 14.54 -6.86
N GLU A 112 17.46 15.27 -6.20
CA GLU A 112 16.01 15.12 -6.35
C GLU A 112 15.52 15.39 -7.80
N SER A 113 16.29 16.14 -8.58
CA SER A 113 16.01 16.37 -10.02
C SER A 113 16.00 15.09 -10.87
N ARG A 114 16.41 13.96 -10.32
CA ARG A 114 16.30 12.63 -10.95
C ARG A 114 14.91 12.01 -10.79
N ILE A 115 14.02 12.61 -9.99
CA ILE A 115 12.67 12.11 -9.75
C ILE A 115 11.69 12.77 -10.71
N ASP A 116 10.90 11.97 -11.38
CA ASP A 116 9.77 12.39 -12.19
C ASP A 116 8.47 11.96 -11.52
N ALA A 117 7.61 12.92 -11.22
CA ALA A 117 6.32 12.71 -10.59
C ALA A 117 5.32 13.79 -11.00
N PRO A 118 4.02 13.50 -11.05
CA PRO A 118 2.99 14.52 -11.20
C PRO A 118 3.11 15.57 -10.09
N ALA A 119 2.81 16.83 -10.44
CA ALA A 119 2.86 17.93 -9.48
C ALA A 119 1.95 17.66 -8.25
N ALA A 120 2.36 18.17 -7.08
CA ALA A 120 1.64 17.92 -5.82
C ALA A 120 0.17 18.38 -5.81
N HIS A 121 -0.22 19.26 -6.74
CA HIS A 121 -1.57 19.75 -6.93
C HIS A 121 -2.28 19.14 -8.16
N ALA A 122 -1.72 18.09 -8.76
CA ALA A 122 -2.36 17.39 -9.88
C ALA A 122 -3.73 16.83 -9.46
N ALA A 123 -4.68 16.84 -10.39
CA ALA A 123 -6.04 16.37 -10.14
C ALA A 123 -6.11 14.88 -9.82
N GLN A 124 -5.18 14.10 -10.37
CA GLN A 124 -5.07 12.65 -10.18
C GLN A 124 -3.61 12.22 -10.13
N TYR A 125 -3.36 11.09 -9.45
CA TYR A 125 -2.05 10.48 -9.28
C TYR A 125 -2.08 9.05 -9.81
N ASP A 126 -1.98 8.93 -11.13
CA ASP A 126 -2.04 7.67 -11.87
C ASP A 126 -0.98 7.60 -12.97
N SER A 127 -0.96 6.51 -13.69
CA SER A 127 -0.01 6.26 -14.76
C SER A 127 -0.23 7.16 -15.98
N GLU A 128 -1.48 7.55 -16.24
CA GLU A 128 -1.87 8.41 -17.35
C GLU A 128 -1.33 9.84 -17.16
N HIS A 129 -1.29 10.33 -15.93
CA HIS A 129 -0.69 11.64 -15.60
C HIS A 129 0.84 11.60 -15.47
N LEU A 130 1.42 10.43 -15.22
CA LEU A 130 2.87 10.26 -15.19
C LEU A 130 3.47 10.14 -16.60
N TRP A 131 2.80 9.44 -17.52
CA TRP A 131 3.33 9.14 -18.84
C TRP A 131 3.79 10.36 -19.65
N PRO A 132 3.04 11.47 -19.74
CA PRO A 132 3.50 12.66 -20.47
C PRO A 132 4.82 13.24 -19.96
N LEU A 133 5.15 13.01 -18.68
CA LEU A 133 6.38 13.50 -18.06
C LEU A 133 7.60 12.62 -18.39
N VAL A 134 7.37 11.33 -18.62
CA VAL A 134 8.44 10.33 -18.74
C VAL A 134 8.55 9.71 -20.14
N SER A 135 7.57 9.90 -21.00
CA SER A 135 7.51 9.27 -22.34
C SER A 135 8.73 9.58 -23.21
N SER A 136 9.26 10.79 -23.14
CA SER A 136 10.47 11.20 -23.87
C SER A 136 11.76 10.52 -23.37
N GLN A 137 11.74 9.92 -22.20
CA GLN A 137 12.86 9.18 -21.62
C GLN A 137 12.87 7.71 -22.09
N VAL A 138 11.76 7.26 -22.67
CA VAL A 138 11.59 5.87 -23.12
C VAL A 138 11.86 5.80 -24.62
N VAL A 139 13.00 5.22 -24.99
CA VAL A 139 13.41 5.05 -26.37
C VAL A 139 13.66 3.56 -26.66
N PRO A 140 13.68 3.13 -27.95
CA PRO A 140 14.00 1.75 -28.27
C PRO A 140 15.30 1.28 -27.63
N GLY A 141 15.24 0.14 -26.92
CA GLY A 141 16.36 -0.43 -26.17
C GLY A 141 16.49 0.05 -24.71
N SER A 142 15.71 1.03 -24.28
CA SER A 142 15.67 1.42 -22.85
C SER A 142 15.27 0.25 -21.96
N LEU A 143 15.85 0.20 -20.77
CA LEU A 143 15.48 -0.74 -19.72
C LEU A 143 14.70 -0.02 -18.60
N VAL A 144 13.44 -0.37 -18.45
CA VAL A 144 12.56 0.16 -17.38
C VAL A 144 12.34 -0.91 -16.33
N LEU A 145 12.72 -0.61 -15.07
CA LEU A 145 12.49 -1.49 -13.93
C LEU A 145 11.26 -1.03 -13.15
N ILE A 146 10.30 -1.93 -12.94
CA ILE A 146 9.11 -1.66 -12.12
C ILE A 146 9.27 -2.31 -10.75
N VAL A 147 9.43 -1.48 -9.72
CA VAL A 147 9.56 -1.91 -8.32
C VAL A 147 8.19 -1.89 -7.66
N ARG A 148 7.71 -3.06 -7.23
CA ARG A 148 6.34 -3.26 -6.75
C ARG A 148 6.26 -4.20 -5.55
N GLY A 149 5.08 -4.32 -4.96
CA GLY A 149 4.74 -5.37 -4.02
C GLY A 149 4.01 -6.53 -4.70
N THR A 150 3.89 -7.63 -3.97
CA THR A 150 2.99 -8.75 -4.26
C THR A 150 1.98 -8.90 -3.12
N SER A 151 0.82 -9.51 -3.39
CA SER A 151 -0.18 -9.84 -2.37
C SER A 151 -0.19 -11.33 -2.14
N SER A 152 -0.18 -11.77 -0.87
CA SER A 152 -0.21 -13.18 -0.48
C SER A 152 -1.60 -13.83 -0.64
N HIS A 153 -2.65 -13.05 -0.91
CA HIS A 153 -3.99 -13.56 -1.17
C HIS A 153 -4.28 -13.58 -2.66
N GLY A 154 -3.95 -14.68 -3.33
CA GLY A 154 -4.60 -15.21 -4.53
C GLY A 154 -4.85 -14.30 -5.74
N ALA A 155 -4.38 -13.06 -5.76
CA ALA A 155 -4.23 -12.36 -7.01
C ALA A 155 -3.00 -12.98 -7.69
N PRO A 156 -3.13 -13.51 -8.92
CA PRO A 156 -1.97 -13.97 -9.65
C PRO A 156 -0.93 -12.86 -9.63
N PRO A 157 0.37 -13.15 -9.46
CA PRO A 157 1.39 -12.15 -9.67
C PRO A 157 1.09 -11.54 -11.03
N ASP A 158 1.00 -10.19 -11.09
CA ASP A 158 0.94 -9.52 -12.39
C ASP A 158 2.16 -10.05 -13.16
N ALA A 159 1.93 -11.07 -13.95
CA ALA A 159 2.98 -11.73 -14.68
C ALA A 159 3.49 -10.70 -15.69
N ILE A 160 4.64 -10.12 -15.40
CA ILE A 160 5.49 -9.54 -16.43
C ILE A 160 6.14 -10.73 -17.14
N THR A 161 5.31 -11.60 -17.64
CA THR A 161 5.61 -12.62 -18.64
C THR A 161 4.94 -12.14 -19.91
N HIS A 162 5.50 -12.49 -21.04
CA HIS A 162 5.05 -12.12 -22.39
C HIS A 162 3.61 -12.55 -22.77
N ASP A 163 2.74 -12.80 -21.78
CA ASP A 163 1.37 -13.25 -22.00
C ASP A 163 0.37 -12.24 -21.38
N PRO A 164 -0.58 -11.68 -22.13
CA PRO A 164 -1.47 -10.62 -21.71
C PRO A 164 -2.66 -11.19 -20.94
N ALA A 165 -2.55 -11.37 -19.64
CA ALA A 165 -3.71 -11.61 -18.77
C ALA A 165 -4.09 -10.34 -18.00
N PRO A 166 -5.35 -9.89 -18.06
CA PRO A 166 -5.79 -8.63 -17.44
C PRO A 166 -6.03 -8.82 -15.95
N VAL A 167 -5.25 -8.15 -15.08
CA VAL A 167 -5.52 -8.11 -13.65
C VAL A 167 -5.49 -6.70 -13.07
N ALA A 168 -6.49 -6.43 -12.26
CA ALA A 168 -6.84 -5.28 -11.44
C ALA A 168 -5.73 -4.29 -11.10
N GLY A 169 -5.70 -3.20 -11.82
CA GLY A 169 -4.78 -2.08 -11.71
C GLY A 169 -4.54 -1.48 -13.09
N ARG A 170 -5.62 -1.10 -13.78
CA ARG A 170 -5.59 -0.63 -15.19
C ARG A 170 -4.45 0.37 -15.50
N GLY A 171 -4.10 1.24 -14.54
CA GLY A 171 -3.08 2.25 -14.77
C GLY A 171 -1.66 1.68 -14.89
N ARG A 172 -1.26 0.69 -14.09
CA ARG A 172 0.11 0.13 -14.13
C ARG A 172 0.35 -0.71 -15.38
N GLN A 173 -0.61 -1.55 -15.72
CA GLN A 173 -0.54 -2.38 -16.92
C GLN A 173 -0.49 -1.50 -18.17
N TRP A 174 -1.30 -0.47 -18.23
CA TRP A 174 -1.28 0.50 -19.31
C TRP A 174 0.09 1.16 -19.47
N LEU A 175 0.75 1.59 -18.38
CA LEU A 175 2.09 2.19 -18.46
C LEU A 175 3.15 1.20 -18.97
N ILE A 176 3.07 -0.07 -18.56
CA ILE A 176 3.93 -1.14 -19.08
C ILE A 176 3.75 -1.24 -20.59
N GLU A 177 2.50 -1.29 -21.06
CA GLU A 177 2.15 -1.36 -22.49
C GLU A 177 2.70 -0.16 -23.27
N GLN A 178 2.62 1.05 -22.70
CA GLN A 178 3.19 2.25 -23.31
C GLN A 178 4.73 2.15 -23.43
N CYS A 179 5.41 1.70 -22.37
CA CYS A 179 6.87 1.50 -22.41
C CYS A 179 7.27 0.46 -23.46
N VAL A 180 6.57 -0.67 -23.52
CA VAL A 180 6.83 -1.73 -24.51
C VAL A 180 6.54 -1.22 -25.92
N ALA A 181 5.44 -0.50 -26.14
CA ALA A 181 5.10 0.09 -27.43
C ALA A 181 6.15 1.12 -27.92
N ALA A 182 6.81 1.82 -26.98
CA ALA A 182 7.94 2.71 -27.28
C ALA A 182 9.27 1.98 -27.50
N GLY A 183 9.30 0.64 -27.48
CA GLY A 183 10.46 -0.21 -27.72
C GLY A 183 11.36 -0.46 -26.51
N ALA A 184 10.88 -0.19 -25.29
CA ALA A 184 11.62 -0.47 -24.08
C ALA A 184 11.49 -1.94 -23.66
N THR A 185 12.53 -2.45 -23.00
CA THR A 185 12.47 -3.68 -22.22
C THR A 185 11.97 -3.35 -20.80
N VAL A 186 10.87 -3.98 -20.38
CA VAL A 186 10.33 -3.80 -19.03
C VAL A 186 10.66 -5.01 -18.17
N ARG A 187 11.17 -4.78 -16.95
CA ARG A 187 11.45 -5.80 -15.95
C ARG A 187 10.72 -5.52 -14.65
N GLY A 188 10.31 -6.55 -13.94
CA GLY A 188 9.67 -6.45 -12.64
C GLY A 188 10.63 -6.77 -11.50
N CYS A 189 10.44 -6.10 -10.37
CA CYS A 189 11.11 -6.39 -9.11
C CYS A 189 10.10 -6.33 -7.97
N VAL A 190 9.83 -7.46 -7.35
CA VAL A 190 9.01 -7.52 -6.14
C VAL A 190 9.88 -7.11 -4.95
N ALA A 191 9.59 -5.94 -4.38
CA ALA A 191 10.35 -5.39 -3.26
C ALA A 191 9.74 -5.75 -1.89
N TYR A 192 8.44 -6.03 -1.84
CA TYR A 192 7.74 -6.42 -0.62
C TYR A 192 6.57 -7.36 -0.91
N ALA A 193 6.19 -8.13 0.10
CA ALA A 193 4.93 -8.87 0.13
C ALA A 193 3.94 -8.15 1.03
N ARG A 194 2.67 -8.16 0.64
CA ARG A 194 1.57 -7.63 1.41
C ARG A 194 0.57 -8.75 1.70
N GLY A 195 0.18 -8.91 2.96
CA GLY A 195 -0.76 -9.96 3.34
C GLY A 195 -1.25 -9.81 4.76
N ALA A 196 -2.02 -10.79 5.23
CA ALA A 196 -2.40 -10.86 6.63
C ALA A 196 -1.16 -11.13 7.50
N PRO A 197 -1.01 -10.44 8.64
CA PRO A 197 0.03 -10.81 9.59
C PRO A 197 -0.22 -12.21 10.15
N PRO A 198 0.81 -12.92 10.63
CA PRO A 198 0.62 -14.13 11.39
C PRO A 198 -0.03 -13.77 12.74
N PHE A 199 -1.29 -14.19 12.95
CA PHE A 199 -1.99 -13.95 14.20
C PHE A 199 -1.57 -14.99 15.23
N SER A 200 -0.97 -14.55 16.34
CA SER A 200 -0.72 -15.38 17.51
C SER A 200 -2.04 -15.80 18.20
N ALA A 201 -1.99 -16.75 19.12
CA ALA A 201 -3.16 -17.12 19.92
C ALA A 201 -3.68 -15.93 20.75
N GLU A 202 -2.78 -15.05 21.22
CA GLU A 202 -3.14 -13.84 21.95
C GLU A 202 -3.85 -12.84 21.03
N ASP A 203 -3.36 -12.63 19.79
CA ASP A 203 -4.01 -11.76 18.81
C ASP A 203 -5.41 -12.27 18.47
N GLN A 204 -5.58 -13.58 18.29
CA GLN A 204 -6.88 -14.19 18.00
C GLN A 204 -7.86 -14.02 19.17
N ALA A 205 -7.40 -14.23 20.40
CA ALA A 205 -8.21 -14.02 21.60
C ALA A 205 -8.63 -12.55 21.75
N TRP A 206 -7.71 -11.63 21.49
CA TRP A 206 -8.00 -10.20 21.51
C TRP A 206 -9.00 -9.81 20.42
N ILE A 207 -8.82 -10.28 19.18
CA ILE A 207 -9.74 -10.03 18.07
C ILE A 207 -11.13 -10.58 18.41
N GLN A 208 -11.21 -11.76 18.98
CA GLN A 208 -12.48 -12.36 19.44
C GLN A 208 -13.17 -11.50 20.50
N ALA A 209 -12.44 -10.99 21.48
CA ALA A 209 -13.01 -10.08 22.48
C ALA A 209 -13.52 -8.77 21.85
N ALA A 210 -12.85 -8.28 20.81
CA ALA A 210 -13.17 -7.05 20.11
C ALA A 210 -14.32 -7.19 19.07
N THR A 211 -15.01 -8.34 19.00
CA THR A 211 -16.25 -8.51 18.23
C THR A 211 -17.49 -8.00 18.97
N GLY A 212 -17.35 -7.65 20.26
CA GLY A 212 -18.43 -7.22 21.14
C GLY A 212 -18.90 -5.78 20.94
N GLU A 213 -19.93 -5.42 21.68
CA GLU A 213 -20.47 -4.06 21.70
C GLU A 213 -19.41 -3.03 22.12
N GLY A 214 -19.53 -1.81 21.57
CA GLY A 214 -18.59 -0.71 21.86
C GLY A 214 -17.28 -0.78 21.06
N HIS A 215 -17.02 -1.86 20.32
CA HIS A 215 -15.86 -1.95 19.43
C HIS A 215 -16.23 -1.47 18.02
N VAL A 216 -15.41 -0.59 17.48
CA VAL A 216 -15.55 -0.05 16.11
C VAL A 216 -14.24 -0.26 15.36
N TRP A 217 -14.32 -0.87 14.20
CA TRP A 217 -13.17 -1.20 13.37
C TRP A 217 -13.06 -0.24 12.18
N LEU A 218 -11.92 0.43 12.03
CA LEU A 218 -11.66 1.34 10.92
C LEU A 218 -10.90 0.62 9.80
N PHE A 219 -11.58 0.43 8.66
CA PHE A 219 -11.03 -0.23 7.48
C PHE A 219 -10.71 0.77 6.36
N SER A 220 -9.50 0.70 5.83
CA SER A 220 -9.06 1.42 4.64
C SER A 220 -8.70 0.50 3.47
N SER A 221 -8.87 -0.81 3.63
CA SER A 221 -8.65 -1.83 2.60
C SER A 221 -9.60 -3.01 2.81
N SER A 222 -10.13 -3.57 1.71
CA SER A 222 -10.90 -4.81 1.76
C SER A 222 -10.03 -6.04 2.11
N GLU A 223 -8.74 -5.97 1.89
CA GLU A 223 -7.78 -7.01 2.26
C GLU A 223 -7.73 -7.24 3.78
N ALA A 224 -7.87 -6.18 4.58
CA ALA A 224 -7.99 -6.29 6.04
C ALA A 224 -9.21 -7.11 6.46
N LEU A 225 -10.32 -6.99 5.74
CA LEU A 225 -11.53 -7.80 5.99
C LEU A 225 -11.31 -9.27 5.61
N HIS A 226 -10.62 -9.54 4.51
CA HIS A 226 -10.26 -10.91 4.13
C HIS A 226 -9.38 -11.59 5.19
N ALA A 227 -8.49 -10.83 5.85
CA ALA A 227 -7.68 -11.36 6.96
C ALA A 227 -8.56 -11.82 8.13
N LEU A 228 -9.65 -11.11 8.45
CA LEU A 228 -10.61 -11.51 9.46
C LEU A 228 -11.47 -12.71 9.03
N GLU A 229 -11.88 -12.77 7.76
CA GLU A 229 -12.63 -13.91 7.20
C GLU A 229 -11.81 -15.22 7.22
N ALA A 230 -10.49 -15.10 7.17
CA ALA A 230 -9.57 -16.24 7.22
C ALA A 230 -9.39 -16.84 8.61
N LEU A 231 -9.78 -16.15 9.68
CA LEU A 231 -9.65 -16.64 11.06
C LEU A 231 -10.48 -17.90 11.29
N ARG A 232 -9.99 -18.79 12.12
CA ARG A 232 -10.65 -20.04 12.50
C ARG A 232 -10.60 -20.25 14.00
N PRO A 233 -11.74 -20.58 14.68
CA PRO A 233 -13.08 -20.63 14.08
C PRO A 233 -13.58 -19.27 13.58
N PRO A 234 -14.60 -19.24 12.69
CA PRO A 234 -15.23 -17.99 12.25
C PRO A 234 -15.77 -17.19 13.43
N LEU A 235 -15.65 -15.86 13.35
CA LEU A 235 -16.08 -14.95 14.41
C LEU A 235 -17.41 -14.25 14.06
N GLU A 236 -18.19 -13.94 15.11
CA GLU A 236 -19.47 -13.24 14.99
C GLU A 236 -19.27 -11.74 15.17
N TRP A 237 -19.55 -10.96 14.12
CA TRP A 237 -19.32 -9.52 14.06
C TRP A 237 -20.57 -8.66 14.27
N SER A 238 -21.74 -9.29 14.47
CA SER A 238 -23.05 -8.61 14.53
C SER A 238 -23.18 -7.54 15.61
N LYS A 239 -22.34 -7.58 16.65
CA LYS A 239 -22.32 -6.61 17.74
C LYS A 239 -21.28 -5.50 17.55
N ALA A 240 -20.28 -5.69 16.67
CA ALA A 240 -19.25 -4.73 16.39
C ALA A 240 -19.65 -3.74 15.29
N GLY A 241 -19.09 -2.53 15.35
CA GLY A 241 -19.23 -1.52 14.30
C GLY A 241 -18.05 -1.51 13.33
N ALA A 242 -18.28 -1.03 12.12
CA ALA A 242 -17.23 -0.79 11.13
C ALA A 242 -17.33 0.63 10.54
N LEU A 243 -16.19 1.29 10.42
CA LEU A 243 -15.99 2.47 9.58
C LEU A 243 -15.22 2.07 8.33
N ALA A 244 -15.76 2.34 7.16
CA ALA A 244 -15.18 1.95 5.88
C ALA A 244 -14.89 3.20 5.02
N THR A 245 -13.66 3.35 4.55
CA THR A 245 -13.25 4.55 3.81
C THR A 245 -13.63 4.55 2.33
N HIS A 246 -14.35 3.51 1.86
CA HIS A 246 -14.80 3.39 0.48
C HIS A 246 -16.04 2.48 0.40
N PRO A 247 -16.99 2.70 -0.56
CA PRO A 247 -18.19 1.86 -0.70
C PRO A 247 -17.90 0.35 -0.84
N ARG A 248 -16.85 -0.02 -1.59
CA ARG A 248 -16.43 -1.42 -1.75
C ARG A 248 -16.00 -2.05 -0.41
N ILE A 249 -15.35 -1.28 0.46
CA ILE A 249 -14.93 -1.73 1.79
C ILE A 249 -16.15 -1.88 2.69
N ALA A 250 -17.10 -0.94 2.61
CA ALA A 250 -18.36 -1.03 3.36
C ALA A 250 -19.16 -2.29 2.98
N ALA A 251 -19.29 -2.56 1.68
CA ALA A 251 -19.94 -3.78 1.20
C ALA A 251 -19.22 -5.06 1.68
N ALA A 252 -17.89 -5.05 1.75
CA ALA A 252 -17.11 -6.17 2.29
C ALA A 252 -17.35 -6.33 3.80
N ALA A 253 -17.38 -5.25 4.60
CA ALA A 253 -17.66 -5.30 6.04
C ALA A 253 -19.08 -5.84 6.31
N GLN A 254 -20.06 -5.47 5.49
CA GLN A 254 -21.42 -6.03 5.58
C GLN A 254 -21.45 -7.54 5.31
N ARG A 255 -20.70 -8.04 4.31
CA ARG A 255 -20.60 -9.48 4.03
C ARG A 255 -19.94 -10.25 5.16
N VAL A 256 -18.93 -9.68 5.81
CA VAL A 256 -18.28 -10.26 7.00
C VAL A 256 -19.24 -10.36 8.18
N GLY A 257 -20.30 -9.53 8.21
CA GLY A 257 -21.36 -9.58 9.21
C GLY A 257 -21.28 -8.49 10.29
N PHE A 258 -20.54 -7.40 10.06
CA PHE A 258 -20.54 -6.26 10.99
C PHE A 258 -21.94 -5.69 11.16
N GLY A 259 -22.40 -5.54 12.40
CA GLY A 259 -23.78 -5.15 12.71
C GLY A 259 -24.11 -3.70 12.31
N ARG A 260 -23.13 -2.81 12.38
CA ARG A 260 -23.25 -1.42 11.94
C ARG A 260 -22.08 -1.04 11.05
N VAL A 261 -22.35 -0.67 9.80
CA VAL A 261 -21.32 -0.23 8.85
C VAL A 261 -21.59 1.21 8.44
N VAL A 262 -20.63 2.10 8.68
CA VAL A 262 -20.70 3.52 8.29
C VAL A 262 -19.59 3.82 7.31
N GLN A 263 -19.95 4.42 6.18
CA GLN A 263 -18.98 4.90 5.21
C GLN A 263 -18.45 6.27 5.61
N THR A 264 -17.14 6.49 5.47
CA THR A 264 -16.46 7.75 5.71
C THR A 264 -15.41 8.01 4.63
N ARG A 265 -14.79 9.20 4.64
CA ARG A 265 -13.60 9.49 3.83
C ARG A 265 -12.32 9.11 4.59
N PRO A 266 -11.18 8.89 3.88
CA PRO A 266 -9.92 8.47 4.50
C PRO A 266 -9.15 9.64 5.13
N THR A 267 -9.83 10.50 5.91
CA THR A 267 -9.21 11.57 6.70
C THR A 267 -9.61 11.44 8.17
N VAL A 268 -8.75 11.86 9.09
CA VAL A 268 -9.02 11.81 10.52
C VAL A 268 -10.29 12.61 10.85
N ALA A 269 -10.42 13.81 10.29
CA ALA A 269 -11.57 14.67 10.53
C ALA A 269 -12.90 14.03 10.08
N ASP A 270 -12.94 13.34 8.94
CA ASP A 270 -14.14 12.66 8.47
C ASP A 270 -14.47 11.43 9.31
N VAL A 271 -13.45 10.69 9.77
CA VAL A 271 -13.62 9.56 10.69
C VAL A 271 -14.17 10.04 12.02
N VAL A 272 -13.66 11.14 12.59
CA VAL A 272 -14.17 11.76 13.82
C VAL A 272 -15.65 12.15 13.64
N ARG A 273 -16.00 12.81 12.56
CA ARG A 273 -17.39 13.19 12.25
C ARG A 273 -18.31 11.95 12.13
N ALA A 274 -17.84 10.88 11.51
CA ALA A 274 -18.59 9.64 11.41
C ALA A 274 -18.78 8.96 12.79
N LEU A 275 -17.76 9.00 13.64
CA LEU A 275 -17.86 8.52 15.02
C LEU A 275 -18.88 9.31 15.82
N GLU A 276 -18.84 10.65 15.79
CA GLU A 276 -19.78 11.54 16.49
C GLU A 276 -21.24 11.35 16.07
N SER A 277 -21.47 10.98 14.80
CA SER A 277 -22.81 10.68 14.29
C SER A 277 -23.33 9.29 14.69
N GLY A 278 -22.45 8.37 15.08
CA GLY A 278 -22.75 6.96 15.26
C GLY A 278 -22.58 6.42 16.67
N TRP A 279 -21.66 6.97 17.42
CA TRP A 279 -21.30 6.48 18.76
C TRP A 279 -21.14 7.63 19.73
N THR A 280 -21.19 7.36 21.03
CA THR A 280 -20.87 8.33 22.07
C THR A 280 -19.45 8.14 22.55
N ARG A 281 -18.79 9.22 22.93
CA ARG A 281 -17.50 9.14 23.63
C ARG A 281 -17.70 8.42 24.97
N PRO A 282 -16.68 7.66 25.43
CA PRO A 282 -16.76 7.00 26.74
C PRO A 282 -16.92 7.97 27.90
#